data_efc1dab219cdc2f723bf0e69fa51c71a
#
_entry.id   efc1dab219cdc2f723bf0e69fa51c71a
#
_cell.length_a   1.000
_cell.length_b   1.000
_cell.length_c   1.000
_cell.angle_alpha   90.00
_cell.angle_beta   90.00
_cell.angle_gamma   90.00
#
_symmetry.space_group_name_H-M   'P 1'
#
loop_
_entity.id
_entity.type
_entity.pdbx_description
1 polymer ?
#
loop_
_entity_poly.entity_id
_entity_poly.type
_entity_poly.pdbx_seq_one_letter_code
_entity_poly.pdbx_strand_id
1 'polypeptide(L)'
;MIESDPALHLPGTSAAEHLPPAYPDRAARGTAGTLRAWQEEAIGRYLEKQPRDFLVSATPGAGKTTFALRLAAILRANHTVTQIVVVAPTEHLKTQWADAAARGGIHLNPRYSNSDGTAYGRRFHGVVVTYAQVAMKPVQHRLLTEREDTLVILDEVQHGGAALSWGDAIREPYGTAPRGLSRTGT
;
A
#
# COMPACT_ATOMS: atom_id res chain seq x y z
N MET A 1 43.45 16.02 -48.04
CA MET A 1 42.74 14.78 -47.71
C MET A 1 42.78 14.63 -46.21
N ILE A 2 41.71 15.06 -45.54
CA ILE A 2 41.58 15.02 -44.09
C ILE A 2 40.47 14.04 -43.85
N GLU A 3 40.83 12.89 -43.29
CA GLU A 3 39.97 11.80 -42.91
C GLU A 3 39.17 12.21 -41.67
N SER A 4 37.85 12.24 -41.80
CA SER A 4 36.91 12.53 -40.69
C SER A 4 36.70 11.27 -39.89
N ASP A 5 37.14 11.32 -38.66
CA ASP A 5 36.92 10.30 -37.64
C ASP A 5 35.41 10.22 -37.26
N PRO A 6 34.74 9.08 -37.39
CA PRO A 6 33.35 8.95 -36.95
C PRO A 6 33.32 8.89 -35.43
N ALA A 7 32.82 9.94 -34.80
CA ALA A 7 32.52 9.98 -33.39
C ALA A 7 31.61 8.80 -32.99
N LEU A 8 32.15 7.91 -32.19
CA LEU A 8 31.42 6.86 -31.50
C LEU A 8 30.28 7.49 -30.67
N HIS A 9 29.07 7.35 -31.16
CA HIS A 9 27.89 7.69 -30.41
C HIS A 9 27.66 6.59 -29.38
N LEU A 10 28.21 6.79 -28.18
CA LEU A 10 27.87 5.93 -27.03
C LEU A 10 26.40 6.14 -26.70
N PRO A 11 25.60 5.09 -26.59
CA PRO A 11 24.19 5.22 -26.12
C PRO A 11 24.22 5.86 -24.74
N GLY A 12 23.57 7.03 -24.65
CA GLY A 12 23.50 7.78 -23.40
C GLY A 12 22.90 6.97 -22.28
N THR A 13 23.73 6.52 -21.37
CA THR A 13 23.31 5.98 -20.09
C THR A 13 22.49 7.06 -19.38
N SER A 14 21.24 6.74 -19.04
CA SER A 14 20.38 7.67 -18.33
C SER A 14 21.05 8.12 -17.03
N ALA A 15 20.99 9.42 -16.72
CA ALA A 15 21.53 9.98 -15.48
C ALA A 15 21.03 9.23 -14.22
N ALA A 16 19.88 8.57 -14.30
CA ALA A 16 19.32 7.73 -13.24
C ALA A 16 20.15 6.49 -12.92
N GLU A 17 20.98 5.99 -13.86
CA GLU A 17 21.84 4.81 -13.64
C GLU A 17 23.06 5.11 -12.78
N HIS A 18 23.41 6.39 -12.62
CA HIS A 18 24.54 6.84 -11.81
C HIS A 18 24.14 7.29 -10.40
N LEU A 19 22.86 7.22 -10.05
CA LEU A 19 22.41 7.60 -8.71
C LEU A 19 22.83 6.53 -7.68
N PRO A 20 23.21 6.95 -6.44
CA PRO A 20 23.54 6.03 -5.37
C PRO A 20 22.38 5.06 -5.07
N PRO A 21 22.64 3.85 -4.61
CA PRO A 21 21.58 2.86 -4.28
C PRO A 21 20.53 3.35 -3.28
N ALA A 22 20.88 4.33 -2.44
CA ALA A 22 20.00 4.95 -1.47
C ALA A 22 19.04 6.00 -2.05
N TYR A 23 19.17 6.34 -3.33
CA TYR A 23 18.29 7.32 -3.94
C TYR A 23 16.90 6.72 -4.20
N PRO A 24 15.80 7.32 -3.70
CA PRO A 24 14.45 6.75 -3.78
C PRO A 24 13.99 6.39 -5.19
N ASP A 25 14.33 7.22 -6.18
CA ASP A 25 13.95 7.01 -7.57
C ASP A 25 14.60 5.79 -8.22
N ARG A 26 15.84 5.47 -7.84
CA ARG A 26 16.53 4.27 -8.32
C ARG A 26 15.96 3.00 -7.72
N ALA A 27 15.62 3.04 -6.42
CA ALA A 27 14.95 1.92 -5.76
C ALA A 27 13.56 1.62 -6.36
N ALA A 28 12.83 2.65 -6.80
CA ALA A 28 11.53 2.49 -7.43
C ALA A 28 11.58 1.87 -8.84
N ARG A 29 12.63 2.16 -9.61
CA ARG A 29 12.77 1.68 -11.00
C ARG A 29 13.36 0.28 -11.13
N GLY A 30 14.22 -0.12 -10.20
CA GLY A 30 14.94 -1.41 -10.28
C GLY A 30 14.19 -2.59 -9.70
N THR A 31 13.12 -2.38 -8.93
CA THR A 31 12.47 -3.43 -8.12
C THR A 31 10.97 -3.60 -8.39
N ALA A 32 10.42 -2.95 -9.41
CA ALA A 32 8.98 -3.02 -9.70
C ALA A 32 8.45 -4.44 -10.00
N GLY A 33 9.31 -5.40 -10.32
CA GLY A 33 8.95 -6.78 -10.57
C GLY A 33 9.51 -7.81 -9.58
N THR A 34 10.52 -7.46 -8.76
CA THR A 34 11.22 -8.43 -7.90
C THR A 34 11.06 -8.03 -6.43
N LEU A 35 10.54 -8.96 -5.63
CA LEU A 35 10.44 -8.78 -4.19
C LEU A 35 11.84 -8.91 -3.53
N ARG A 36 12.02 -8.21 -2.43
CA ARG A 36 13.20 -8.41 -1.56
C ARG A 36 13.00 -9.70 -0.76
N ALA A 37 14.09 -10.35 -0.37
CA ALA A 37 14.05 -11.61 0.36
C ALA A 37 13.12 -11.59 1.58
N TRP A 38 13.14 -10.51 2.38
CA TRP A 38 12.26 -10.39 3.54
C TRP A 38 10.76 -10.27 3.16
N GLN A 39 10.47 -9.68 1.99
CA GLN A 39 9.09 -9.55 1.51
C GLN A 39 8.55 -10.91 1.07
N GLU A 40 9.36 -11.71 0.38
CA GLU A 40 9.01 -13.07 -0.01
C GLU A 40 8.78 -13.96 1.21
N GLU A 41 9.67 -13.89 2.19
CA GLU A 41 9.55 -14.63 3.45
C GLU A 41 8.27 -14.22 4.21
N ALA A 42 8.00 -12.92 4.33
CA ALA A 42 6.81 -12.43 5.03
C ALA A 42 5.51 -12.82 4.32
N ILE A 43 5.48 -12.80 2.98
CA ILE A 43 4.34 -13.31 2.19
C ILE A 43 4.16 -14.81 2.42
N GLY A 44 5.23 -15.59 2.36
CA GLY A 44 5.19 -17.04 2.62
C GLY A 44 4.61 -17.35 4.00
N ARG A 45 5.10 -16.68 5.05
CA ARG A 45 4.57 -16.81 6.42
C ARG A 45 3.09 -16.44 6.54
N TYR A 46 2.68 -15.37 5.84
CA TYR A 46 1.28 -14.97 5.84
C TYR A 46 0.39 -16.02 5.18
N LEU A 47 0.77 -16.51 4.01
CA LEU A 47 -0.01 -17.50 3.25
C LEU A 47 -0.09 -18.85 3.96
N GLU A 48 0.98 -19.25 4.67
CA GLU A 48 1.01 -20.48 5.47
C GLU A 48 0.06 -20.42 6.66
N LYS A 49 0.15 -19.31 7.43
CA LYS A 49 -0.59 -19.17 8.70
C LYS A 49 -1.97 -18.54 8.53
N GLN A 50 -2.16 -17.80 7.46
CA GLN A 50 -3.38 -17.01 7.19
C GLN A 50 -3.93 -16.27 8.42
N PRO A 51 -3.10 -15.52 9.16
CA PRO A 51 -3.56 -14.85 10.36
C PRO A 51 -4.62 -13.80 9.99
N ARG A 52 -5.55 -13.56 10.92
CA ARG A 52 -6.50 -12.47 10.77
C ARG A 52 -5.79 -11.13 10.75
N ASP A 53 -4.88 -10.91 11.68
CA ASP A 53 -4.10 -9.69 11.83
C ASP A 53 -2.62 -9.98 11.62
N PHE A 54 -1.96 -9.17 10.80
CA PHE A 54 -0.55 -9.32 10.48
C PHE A 54 0.18 -7.98 10.59
N LEU A 55 1.18 -7.91 11.47
CA LEU A 55 1.99 -6.72 11.66
C LEU A 55 3.32 -6.84 10.92
N VAL A 56 3.64 -5.84 10.10
CA VAL A 56 4.92 -5.70 9.43
C VAL A 56 5.66 -4.49 9.99
N SER A 57 6.79 -4.74 10.64
CA SER A 57 7.72 -3.71 11.07
C SER A 57 8.97 -3.76 10.19
N ALA A 58 9.35 -2.63 9.61
CA ALA A 58 10.55 -2.51 8.80
C ALA A 58 10.95 -1.04 8.70
N THR A 59 12.24 -0.77 8.49
CA THR A 59 12.78 0.59 8.37
C THR A 59 12.12 1.38 7.23
N PRO A 60 12.11 2.73 7.30
CA PRO A 60 11.70 3.57 6.18
C PRO A 60 12.43 3.18 4.89
N GLY A 61 11.74 3.18 3.76
CA GLY A 61 12.33 2.79 2.46
C GLY A 61 12.53 1.28 2.25
N ALA A 62 12.20 0.43 3.22
CA ALA A 62 12.32 -1.03 3.08
C ALA A 62 11.34 -1.66 2.08
N GLY A 63 10.40 -0.89 1.52
CA GLY A 63 9.42 -1.39 0.55
C GLY A 63 8.15 -1.98 1.18
N LYS A 64 7.73 -1.47 2.35
CA LYS A 64 6.50 -1.89 3.03
C LYS A 64 5.24 -1.76 2.16
N THR A 65 5.14 -0.65 1.41
CA THR A 65 4.02 -0.43 0.48
C THR A 65 3.99 -1.50 -0.62
N THR A 66 5.13 -1.79 -1.22
CA THR A 66 5.26 -2.86 -2.24
C THR A 66 4.87 -4.22 -1.68
N PHE A 67 5.31 -4.54 -0.46
CA PHE A 67 4.90 -5.77 0.23
C PHE A 67 3.39 -5.84 0.42
N ALA A 68 2.77 -4.79 0.98
CA ALA A 68 1.33 -4.76 1.27
C ALA A 68 0.50 -4.91 -0.01
N LEU A 69 0.87 -4.20 -1.09
CA LEU A 69 0.18 -4.28 -2.37
C LEU A 69 0.40 -5.63 -3.07
N ARG A 70 1.58 -6.24 -2.94
CA ARG A 70 1.83 -7.57 -3.47
C ARG A 70 0.99 -8.63 -2.76
N LEU A 71 0.92 -8.56 -1.43
CA LEU A 71 0.04 -9.45 -0.65
C LEU A 71 -1.43 -9.25 -1.04
N ALA A 72 -1.88 -8.00 -1.16
CA ALA A 72 -3.24 -7.69 -1.60
C ALA A 72 -3.55 -8.26 -2.99
N ALA A 73 -2.61 -8.17 -3.94
CA ALA A 73 -2.75 -8.74 -5.28
C ALA A 73 -2.88 -10.27 -5.24
N ILE A 74 -2.09 -10.95 -4.43
CA ILE A 74 -2.15 -12.42 -4.26
C ILE A 74 -3.50 -12.82 -3.66
N LEU A 75 -3.94 -12.17 -2.58
CA LEU A 75 -5.20 -12.49 -1.92
C LEU A 75 -6.41 -12.26 -2.82
N ARG A 76 -6.35 -11.24 -3.69
CA ARG A 76 -7.39 -11.01 -4.70
C ARG A 76 -7.36 -12.06 -5.81
N ALA A 77 -6.19 -12.40 -6.32
CA ALA A 77 -6.04 -13.43 -7.35
C ALA A 77 -6.57 -14.79 -6.87
N ASN A 78 -6.41 -15.10 -5.59
CA ASN A 78 -6.92 -16.30 -4.96
C ASN A 78 -8.38 -16.18 -4.50
N HIS A 79 -9.06 -15.08 -4.81
CA HIS A 79 -10.42 -14.79 -4.36
C HIS A 79 -10.61 -14.85 -2.83
N THR A 80 -9.53 -14.69 -2.06
CA THR A 80 -9.58 -14.63 -0.59
C THR A 80 -10.13 -13.31 -0.11
N VAL A 81 -9.92 -12.23 -0.88
CA VAL A 81 -10.49 -10.91 -0.63
C VAL A 81 -11.03 -10.32 -1.94
N THR A 82 -12.13 -9.59 -1.83
CA THR A 82 -12.75 -8.87 -2.95
C THR A 82 -12.53 -7.36 -2.85
N GLN A 83 -12.38 -6.85 -1.62
CA GLN A 83 -12.24 -5.43 -1.31
C GLN A 83 -10.93 -5.15 -0.58
N ILE A 84 -10.36 -3.96 -0.84
CA ILE A 84 -9.18 -3.45 -0.14
C ILE A 84 -9.48 -2.07 0.42
N VAL A 85 -9.25 -1.88 1.71
CA VAL A 85 -9.32 -0.58 2.38
C VAL A 85 -7.92 -0.23 2.89
N VAL A 86 -7.39 0.90 2.45
CA VAL A 86 -6.13 1.44 2.95
C VAL A 86 -6.43 2.64 3.84
N VAL A 87 -5.89 2.64 5.05
CA VAL A 87 -5.98 3.77 5.98
C VAL A 87 -4.63 4.47 6.04
N ALA A 88 -4.59 5.69 5.54
CA ALA A 88 -3.38 6.50 5.43
C ALA A 88 -3.38 7.65 6.46
N PRO A 89 -2.20 8.12 6.90
CA PRO A 89 -2.10 9.23 7.86
C PRO A 89 -2.64 10.56 7.32
N THR A 90 -2.48 10.82 6.02
CA THR A 90 -2.80 12.13 5.42
C THR A 90 -3.51 12.00 4.07
N GLU A 91 -4.22 13.06 3.66
CA GLU A 91 -4.89 13.13 2.34
C GLU A 91 -3.89 12.98 1.18
N HIS A 92 -2.70 13.54 1.30
CA HIS A 92 -1.67 13.43 0.26
C HIS A 92 -1.25 11.97 0.02
N LEU A 93 -1.14 11.18 1.08
CA LEU A 93 -0.78 9.76 0.98
C LEU A 93 -1.87 8.92 0.33
N LYS A 94 -3.12 9.35 0.33
CA LYS A 94 -4.21 8.64 -0.37
C LYS A 94 -3.90 8.49 -1.86
N THR A 95 -3.49 9.57 -2.52
CA THR A 95 -3.14 9.55 -3.95
C THR A 95 -1.91 8.68 -4.19
N GLN A 96 -0.87 8.81 -3.37
CA GLN A 96 0.33 7.98 -3.51
C GLN A 96 0.03 6.48 -3.38
N TRP A 97 -0.85 6.10 -2.44
CA TRP A 97 -1.30 4.72 -2.29
C TRP A 97 -2.07 4.23 -3.52
N ALA A 98 -3.00 5.04 -4.04
CA ALA A 98 -3.79 4.69 -5.21
C ALA A 98 -2.91 4.53 -6.46
N ASP A 99 -1.94 5.42 -6.67
CA ASP A 99 -0.98 5.36 -7.78
C ASP A 99 -0.06 4.13 -7.67
N ALA A 100 0.41 3.83 -6.47
CA ALA A 100 1.21 2.63 -6.22
C ALA A 100 0.41 1.35 -6.49
N ALA A 101 -0.84 1.30 -6.04
CA ALA A 101 -1.75 0.17 -6.25
C ALA A 101 -2.06 -0.03 -7.75
N ALA A 102 -2.30 1.05 -8.49
CA ALA A 102 -2.60 1.01 -9.92
C ALA A 102 -1.47 0.38 -10.74
N ARG A 103 -0.21 0.63 -10.37
CA ARG A 103 0.96 -0.03 -11.00
C ARG A 103 0.97 -1.55 -10.81
N GLY A 104 0.32 -2.06 -9.77
CA GLY A 104 0.13 -3.49 -9.52
C GLY A 104 -1.23 -4.03 -10.00
N GLY A 105 -2.00 -3.27 -10.78
CA GLY A 105 -3.32 -3.69 -11.28
C GLY A 105 -4.45 -3.58 -10.26
N ILE A 106 -4.23 -2.90 -9.13
CA ILE A 106 -5.23 -2.69 -8.09
C ILE A 106 -5.72 -1.24 -8.18
N HIS A 107 -7.00 -1.03 -8.46
CA HIS A 107 -7.60 0.29 -8.57
C HIS A 107 -8.29 0.67 -7.26
N LEU A 108 -7.71 1.61 -6.51
CA LEU A 108 -8.27 2.15 -5.28
C LEU A 108 -8.81 3.57 -5.53
N ASN A 109 -9.94 3.90 -4.90
CA ASN A 109 -10.51 5.24 -4.98
C ASN A 109 -9.88 6.17 -3.92
N PRO A 110 -8.98 7.11 -4.30
CA PRO A 110 -8.40 8.07 -3.35
C PRO A 110 -9.33 9.25 -3.05
N ARG A 111 -10.38 9.44 -3.85
CA ARG A 111 -11.35 10.54 -3.69
C ARG A 111 -12.55 10.16 -2.83
N TYR A 112 -12.59 8.92 -2.37
CA TYR A 112 -13.66 8.49 -1.46
C TYR A 112 -13.75 9.41 -0.24
N SER A 113 -14.96 9.82 0.07
CA SER A 113 -15.30 10.66 1.21
C SER A 113 -16.42 10.03 2.05
N ASN A 114 -16.58 10.51 3.27
CA ASN A 114 -17.64 10.02 4.16
C ASN A 114 -19.07 10.34 3.65
N SER A 115 -19.22 11.24 2.68
CA SER A 115 -20.50 11.51 2.02
C SER A 115 -20.92 10.42 1.04
N ASP A 116 -19.97 9.58 0.58
CA ASP A 116 -20.25 8.50 -0.38
C ASP A 116 -20.89 7.26 0.26
N GLY A 117 -21.03 7.27 1.58
CA GLY A 117 -21.61 6.16 2.33
C GLY A 117 -20.76 4.89 2.25
N THR A 118 -21.36 3.76 1.91
CA THR A 118 -20.67 2.49 1.70
C THR A 118 -20.38 2.19 0.23
N ALA A 119 -20.64 3.14 -0.67
CA ALA A 119 -20.41 2.98 -2.10
C ALA A 119 -19.06 3.61 -2.48
N TYR A 120 -18.18 2.87 -3.13
CA TYR A 120 -16.86 3.36 -3.58
C TYR A 120 -16.66 3.32 -5.09
N GLY A 121 -17.72 2.98 -5.83
CA GLY A 121 -17.74 2.94 -7.29
C GLY A 121 -17.32 1.60 -7.88
N ARG A 122 -18.08 1.11 -8.86
CA ARG A 122 -17.92 -0.23 -9.47
C ARG A 122 -16.58 -0.47 -10.17
N ARG A 123 -15.83 0.59 -10.48
CA ARG A 123 -14.53 0.50 -11.16
C ARG A 123 -13.36 0.32 -10.21
N PHE A 124 -13.60 0.46 -8.91
CA PHE A 124 -12.56 0.34 -7.90
C PHE A 124 -12.63 -0.99 -7.18
N HIS A 125 -11.47 -1.45 -6.75
CA HIS A 125 -11.32 -2.62 -5.90
C HIS A 125 -11.35 -2.27 -4.40
N GLY A 126 -11.61 -1.02 -4.08
CA GLY A 126 -11.68 -0.49 -2.74
C GLY A 126 -11.33 0.99 -2.66
N VAL A 127 -10.96 1.44 -1.46
CA VAL A 127 -10.75 2.84 -1.15
C VAL A 127 -9.43 3.09 -0.42
N VAL A 128 -8.96 4.34 -0.51
CA VAL A 128 -7.97 4.88 0.42
C VAL A 128 -8.63 5.97 1.24
N VAL A 129 -8.57 5.84 2.56
CA VAL A 129 -9.16 6.76 3.54
C VAL A 129 -8.10 7.28 4.49
N THR A 130 -8.40 8.34 5.23
CA THR A 130 -7.53 8.79 6.32
C THR A 130 -8.05 8.30 7.67
N TYR A 131 -7.15 8.25 8.67
CA TYR A 131 -7.54 7.95 10.05
C TYR A 131 -8.62 8.93 10.55
N ALA A 132 -8.52 10.22 10.17
CA ALA A 132 -9.51 11.23 10.52
C ALA A 132 -10.90 10.92 9.92
N GLN A 133 -10.97 10.48 8.65
CA GLN A 133 -12.23 10.06 8.03
C GLN A 133 -12.87 8.89 8.77
N VAL A 134 -12.04 7.90 9.16
CA VAL A 134 -12.48 6.72 9.91
C VAL A 134 -13.03 7.13 11.28
N ALA A 135 -12.31 7.96 12.02
CA ALA A 135 -12.70 8.45 13.35
C ALA A 135 -14.01 9.27 13.33
N MET A 136 -14.25 10.00 12.23
CA MET A 136 -15.49 10.79 12.08
C MET A 136 -16.74 9.93 11.84
N LYS A 137 -16.62 8.77 11.22
CA LYS A 137 -17.75 7.90 10.83
C LYS A 137 -17.41 6.41 11.04
N PRO A 138 -17.08 5.99 12.27
CA PRO A 138 -16.59 4.63 12.54
C PRO A 138 -17.60 3.55 12.13
N VAL A 139 -18.88 3.75 12.38
CA VAL A 139 -19.94 2.79 12.00
C VAL A 139 -20.03 2.62 10.48
N GLN A 140 -19.91 3.72 9.72
CA GLN A 140 -19.92 3.67 8.26
C GLN A 140 -18.73 2.85 7.72
N HIS A 141 -17.55 3.07 8.27
CA HIS A 141 -16.34 2.34 7.87
C HIS A 141 -16.41 0.86 8.27
N ARG A 142 -17.04 0.53 9.40
CA ARG A 142 -17.34 -0.85 9.76
C ARG A 142 -18.26 -1.50 8.73
N LEU A 143 -19.37 -0.89 8.41
CA LEU A 143 -20.32 -1.41 7.41
C LEU A 143 -19.68 -1.54 6.02
N LEU A 144 -18.76 -0.64 5.66
CA LEU A 144 -18.00 -0.73 4.41
C LEU A 144 -17.19 -2.03 4.34
N THR A 145 -16.58 -2.46 5.43
CA THR A 145 -15.73 -3.66 5.46
C THR A 145 -16.50 -4.96 5.73
N GLU A 146 -17.69 -4.89 6.33
CA GLU A 146 -18.52 -6.07 6.61
C GLU A 146 -19.28 -6.58 5.37
N ARG A 147 -19.39 -5.77 4.34
CA ARG A 147 -20.17 -6.13 3.13
C ARG A 147 -19.45 -7.10 2.20
N GLU A 148 -18.15 -7.16 2.26
CA GLU A 148 -17.30 -7.95 1.37
C GLU A 148 -16.12 -8.54 2.14
N ASP A 149 -15.50 -9.57 1.58
CA ASP A 149 -14.23 -10.09 2.10
C ASP A 149 -13.13 -9.04 1.93
N THR A 150 -12.86 -8.30 3.00
CA THR A 150 -12.05 -7.09 2.99
C THR A 150 -10.68 -7.32 3.60
N LEU A 151 -9.63 -6.86 2.90
CA LEU A 151 -8.31 -6.63 3.46
C LEU A 151 -8.19 -5.17 3.90
N VAL A 152 -7.96 -4.93 5.18
CA VAL A 152 -7.67 -3.60 5.71
C VAL A 152 -6.15 -3.44 5.88
N ILE A 153 -5.58 -2.42 5.26
CA ILE A 153 -4.16 -2.07 5.36
C ILE A 153 -4.05 -0.76 6.16
N LEU A 154 -3.44 -0.83 7.33
CA LEU A 154 -3.19 0.32 8.20
C LEU A 154 -1.76 0.82 7.99
N ASP A 155 -1.61 2.04 7.46
CA ASP A 155 -0.31 2.65 7.19
C ASP A 155 0.18 3.47 8.38
N GLU A 156 1.43 3.24 8.81
CA GLU A 156 2.10 4.00 9.88
C GLU A 156 1.34 4.11 11.21
N VAL A 157 1.00 2.97 11.80
CA VAL A 157 0.24 2.89 13.07
C VAL A 157 0.92 3.61 14.26
N GLN A 158 2.19 3.99 14.18
CA GLN A 158 2.99 4.46 15.33
C GLN A 158 3.43 5.92 15.29
N HIS A 159 2.89 6.79 14.42
CA HIS A 159 3.33 8.19 14.40
C HIS A 159 2.62 9.05 15.46
N GLY A 160 3.37 9.30 16.55
CA GLY A 160 3.08 10.33 17.56
C GLY A 160 2.13 9.90 18.68
N GLY A 161 2.06 10.69 19.76
CA GLY A 161 1.22 10.46 20.94
C GLY A 161 -0.29 10.30 20.70
N ALA A 162 -0.72 10.39 19.44
CA ALA A 162 -2.04 10.03 18.95
C ALA A 162 -2.22 8.49 18.75
N ALA A 163 -1.15 7.70 18.77
CA ALA A 163 -1.21 6.26 18.46
C ALA A 163 -2.15 5.49 19.39
N LEU A 164 -2.24 5.87 20.65
CA LEU A 164 -3.20 5.26 21.60
C LEU A 164 -4.65 5.64 21.27
N SER A 165 -4.90 6.91 20.91
CA SER A 165 -6.25 7.38 20.55
C SER A 165 -6.69 6.85 19.17
N TRP A 166 -5.75 6.70 18.24
CA TRP A 166 -6.04 6.10 16.93
C TRP A 166 -6.27 4.60 17.01
N GLY A 167 -5.58 3.88 17.91
CA GLY A 167 -5.77 2.45 18.14
C GLY A 167 -7.22 2.14 18.52
N ASP A 168 -7.82 2.92 19.40
CA ASP A 168 -9.21 2.75 19.81
C ASP A 168 -10.20 3.18 18.71
N ALA A 169 -9.92 4.28 18.00
CA ALA A 169 -10.73 4.73 16.88
C ALA A 169 -10.77 3.76 15.68
N ILE A 170 -9.76 2.89 15.55
CA ILE A 170 -9.67 1.88 14.49
C ILE A 170 -10.27 0.54 14.94
N ARG A 171 -10.21 0.22 16.23
CA ARG A 171 -10.75 -1.05 16.75
C ARG A 171 -12.25 -1.17 16.53
N GLU A 172 -12.99 -0.10 16.71
CA GLU A 172 -14.42 -0.12 16.47
C GLU A 172 -14.80 -0.42 15.02
N PRO A 173 -14.26 0.33 14.01
CA PRO A 173 -14.64 0.11 12.63
C PRO A 173 -14.02 -1.14 12.00
N TYR A 174 -12.84 -1.57 12.44
CA TYR A 174 -12.09 -2.64 11.76
C TYR A 174 -11.80 -3.86 12.64
N GLY A 175 -12.20 -3.85 13.90
CA GLY A 175 -12.04 -4.97 14.80
C GLY A 175 -12.78 -6.24 14.36
N THR A 176 -13.79 -6.09 13.52
CA THR A 176 -14.56 -7.20 12.91
C THR A 176 -14.15 -7.50 11.48
N ALA A 177 -13.26 -6.68 10.87
CA ALA A 177 -12.79 -6.91 9.50
C ALA A 177 -12.21 -8.31 9.35
N PRO A 178 -12.49 -9.01 8.23
CA PRO A 178 -12.03 -10.37 8.02
C PRO A 178 -10.51 -10.52 8.04
N ARG A 179 -9.78 -9.49 7.57
CA ARG A 179 -8.31 -9.49 7.53
C ARG A 179 -7.76 -8.09 7.75
N GLY A 180 -6.76 -7.96 8.60
CA GLY A 180 -6.02 -6.74 8.91
C GLY A 180 -4.54 -6.88 8.61
N LEU A 181 -3.94 -5.89 7.96
CA LEU A 181 -2.51 -5.73 7.77
C LEU A 181 -2.07 -4.39 8.32
N SER A 182 -1.26 -4.41 9.36
CA SER A 182 -0.67 -3.20 9.95
C SER A 182 0.79 -3.07 9.56
N ARG A 183 1.25 -1.87 9.24
CA ARG A 183 2.64 -1.59 8.98
C ARG A 183 3.12 -0.39 9.80
N THR A 184 4.32 -0.53 10.34
CA THR A 184 4.95 0.50 11.14
C THR A 184 6.38 0.75 10.66
N GLY A 185 6.83 2.00 10.78
CA GLY A 185 8.23 2.36 10.66
C GLY A 185 8.90 2.30 12.04
N THR A 186 10.07 1.75 12.13
CA THR A 186 10.99 1.87 13.26
C THR A 186 12.04 2.89 12.94
#